data_a66778a89884c6296fd93c98d4e23b2c
#
_entry.id   a66778a89884c6296fd93c98d4e23b2c
#
_cell.length_a   1.000
_cell.length_b   1.000
_cell.length_c   1.000
_cell.angle_alpha   90.00
_cell.angle_beta   90.00
_cell.angle_gamma   90.00
#
_symmetry.space_group_name_H-M   'P 1'
#
loop_
_entity.id
_entity.type
_entity.pdbx_description
1 polymer ?
#
loop_
_entity_poly.entity_id
_entity_poly.type
_entity_poly.pdbx_seq_one_letter_code
_entity_poly.pdbx_strand_id
1 'polypeptide(L)'
;AARWIYARIRETPWLIAPWAVAAVAAALAIAWMVVKEPMAGGSGIPQTNGVVICGLKMRWQTILPVRFVGGLLGALLGLSLGREGPSIQIGASGAQCVSHRLRGHRREDMQEHYLVTAGAAAGLAAAFSAPLSGMMFALEGVHRSFSPAILMGATAASLTADFVSKYCFGLRPVLDFGDIGQLSLEEYVWLIPLGLVAGLVGSLMNRSLLGFQTLYGKLPAWSRPMIAIAMDLTPVR
;
A
#
# COMPACT_ATOMS: atom_id res chain seq x y z
N ALA A 1 -7.61 16.39 -5.22
CA ALA A 1 -8.70 16.74 -4.31
C ALA A 1 -8.15 17.35 -3.01
N ALA A 2 -7.28 16.67 -2.24
CA ALA A 2 -6.74 17.16 -0.97
C ALA A 2 -6.08 18.54 -1.09
N ARG A 3 -5.17 18.73 -2.06
CA ARG A 3 -4.50 20.02 -2.31
C ARG A 3 -5.48 21.18 -2.55
N TRP A 4 -6.57 20.92 -3.25
CA TRP A 4 -7.60 21.91 -3.50
C TRP A 4 -8.36 22.28 -2.22
N ILE A 5 -8.70 21.28 -1.38
CA ILE A 5 -9.35 21.49 -0.09
C ILE A 5 -8.47 22.34 0.83
N TYR A 6 -7.17 22.01 0.94
CA TYR A 6 -6.22 22.78 1.75
C TYR A 6 -6.00 24.21 1.23
N ALA A 7 -5.99 24.41 -0.09
CA ALA A 7 -5.91 25.74 -0.66
C ALA A 7 -7.16 26.59 -0.28
N ARG A 8 -8.34 26.00 -0.36
CA ARG A 8 -9.58 26.68 0.04
C ARG A 8 -9.66 26.98 1.55
N ILE A 9 -9.17 26.09 2.38
CA ILE A 9 -9.12 26.31 3.83
C ILE A 9 -8.19 27.48 4.18
N ARG A 10 -7.09 27.67 3.45
CA ARG A 10 -6.20 28.83 3.62
C ARG A 10 -6.88 30.16 3.26
N GLU A 11 -7.71 30.18 2.24
CA GLU A 11 -8.45 31.37 1.80
C GLU A 11 -9.63 31.71 2.74
N THR A 12 -10.23 30.69 3.36
CA THR A 12 -11.46 30.83 4.16
C THR A 12 -11.34 30.07 5.48
N PRO A 13 -10.81 30.71 6.55
CA PRO A 13 -10.49 30.02 7.83
C PRO A 13 -11.72 29.37 8.53
N TRP A 14 -12.93 29.83 8.30
CA TRP A 14 -14.12 29.22 8.88
C TRP A 14 -14.40 27.80 8.37
N LEU A 15 -13.80 27.39 7.23
CA LEU A 15 -13.88 26.03 6.69
C LEU A 15 -13.07 25.01 7.53
N ILE A 16 -12.19 25.47 8.43
CA ILE A 16 -11.42 24.59 9.31
C ILE A 16 -12.35 23.78 10.22
N ALA A 17 -13.38 24.40 10.77
CA ALA A 17 -14.28 23.72 11.70
C ALA A 17 -15.08 22.56 11.03
N PRO A 18 -15.81 22.77 9.92
CA PRO A 18 -16.52 21.68 9.26
C PRO A 18 -15.55 20.62 8.69
N TRP A 19 -14.35 21.02 8.24
CA TRP A 19 -13.35 20.06 7.79
C TRP A 19 -12.81 19.19 8.95
N ALA A 20 -12.55 19.78 10.12
CA ALA A 20 -12.10 19.04 11.28
C ALA A 20 -13.18 18.04 11.76
N VAL A 21 -14.45 18.45 11.75
CA VAL A 21 -15.56 17.53 12.05
C VAL A 21 -15.63 16.38 11.06
N ALA A 22 -15.50 16.67 9.76
CA ALA A 22 -15.47 15.63 8.71
C ALA A 22 -14.27 14.70 8.89
N ALA A 23 -13.09 15.22 9.24
CA ALA A 23 -11.89 14.44 9.50
C ALA A 23 -12.07 13.49 10.70
N VAL A 24 -12.63 13.99 11.79
CA VAL A 24 -12.92 13.16 12.97
C VAL A 24 -13.97 12.09 12.65
N ALA A 25 -15.05 12.44 11.94
CA ALA A 25 -16.06 11.48 11.52
C ALA A 25 -15.48 10.37 10.62
N ALA A 26 -14.64 10.73 9.65
CA ALA A 26 -13.98 9.75 8.80
C ALA A 26 -12.98 8.88 9.56
N ALA A 27 -12.25 9.45 10.53
CA ALA A 27 -11.35 8.67 11.39
C ALA A 27 -12.11 7.64 12.23
N LEU A 28 -13.23 8.03 12.81
CA LEU A 28 -14.09 7.12 13.56
C LEU A 28 -14.69 6.04 12.67
N ALA A 29 -15.09 6.39 11.43
CA ALA A 29 -15.57 5.42 10.45
C ALA A 29 -14.46 4.41 10.07
N ILE A 30 -13.24 4.87 9.81
CA ILE A 30 -12.09 4.00 9.52
C ILE A 30 -11.78 3.10 10.73
N ALA A 31 -11.74 3.67 11.93
CA ALA A 31 -11.49 2.91 13.16
C ALA A 31 -12.55 1.81 13.36
N TRP A 32 -13.82 2.13 13.17
CA TRP A 32 -14.92 1.17 13.27
C TRP A 32 -14.81 0.05 12.22
N MET A 33 -14.48 0.40 10.95
CA MET A 33 -14.27 -0.59 9.90
C MET A 33 -13.11 -1.53 10.22
N VAL A 34 -12.00 -1.00 10.73
CA VAL A 34 -10.80 -1.80 11.09
C VAL A 34 -11.06 -2.68 12.32
N VAL A 35 -11.85 -2.21 13.29
CA VAL A 35 -12.25 -3.04 14.44
C VAL A 35 -13.12 -4.22 14.00
N LYS A 36 -14.02 -4.01 13.03
CA LYS A 36 -14.85 -5.10 12.46
C LYS A 36 -14.05 -6.09 11.60
N GLU A 37 -13.03 -5.60 10.88
CA GLU A 37 -12.19 -6.44 10.01
C GLU A 37 -10.71 -6.17 10.32
N PRO A 38 -10.16 -6.81 11.37
CA PRO A 38 -8.77 -6.57 11.79
C PRO A 38 -7.74 -6.88 10.71
N MET A 39 -8.02 -7.80 9.78
CA MET A 39 -7.15 -8.08 8.64
C MET A 39 -7.04 -6.94 7.66
N ALA A 40 -7.99 -6.00 7.66
CA ALA A 40 -7.90 -4.77 6.89
C ALA A 40 -7.09 -3.67 7.62
N GLY A 41 -6.59 -3.91 8.82
CA GLY A 41 -5.73 -2.98 9.56
C GLY A 41 -4.26 -3.10 9.15
N GLY A 42 -3.46 -2.11 9.54
CA GLY A 42 -2.02 -2.09 9.28
C GLY A 42 -1.61 -1.95 7.81
N SER A 43 -0.41 -2.36 7.47
CA SER A 43 0.16 -2.22 6.11
C SER A 43 -0.58 -3.02 5.04
N GLY A 44 -1.08 -4.22 5.34
CA GLY A 44 -1.66 -5.14 4.36
C GLY A 44 -0.66 -6.17 3.80
N ILE A 45 0.63 -5.86 3.77
CA ILE A 45 1.69 -6.77 3.31
C ILE A 45 1.81 -8.01 4.21
N PRO A 46 1.96 -7.86 5.55
CA PRO A 46 2.05 -9.01 6.45
C PRO A 46 0.80 -9.90 6.41
N GLN A 47 -0.38 -9.28 6.25
CA GLN A 47 -1.64 -10.02 6.14
C GLN A 47 -1.69 -10.85 4.86
N THR A 48 -1.29 -10.28 3.72
CA THR A 48 -1.22 -10.99 2.43
C THR A 48 -0.20 -12.13 2.49
N ASN A 49 0.98 -11.89 3.10
CA ASN A 49 1.97 -12.94 3.34
C ASN A 49 1.42 -14.06 4.22
N GLY A 50 0.70 -13.71 5.28
CA GLY A 50 0.06 -14.68 6.17
C GLY A 50 -0.96 -15.57 5.43
N VAL A 51 -1.69 -15.02 4.46
CA VAL A 51 -2.60 -15.79 3.62
C VAL A 51 -1.84 -16.79 2.75
N VAL A 52 -0.78 -16.34 2.08
CA VAL A 52 -0.04 -17.16 1.11
C VAL A 52 0.87 -18.19 1.79
N ILE A 53 1.56 -17.81 2.90
CA ILE A 53 2.57 -18.66 3.55
C ILE A 53 1.94 -19.49 4.67
N CYS A 54 1.06 -18.88 5.48
CA CYS A 54 0.50 -19.51 6.67
C CYS A 54 -0.95 -20.02 6.47
N GLY A 55 -1.51 -19.89 5.29
CA GLY A 55 -2.88 -20.32 5.00
C GLY A 55 -3.96 -19.56 5.78
N LEU A 56 -3.69 -18.32 6.19
CA LEU A 56 -4.69 -17.51 6.88
C LEU A 56 -5.90 -17.25 5.96
N LYS A 57 -7.10 -17.35 6.52
CA LYS A 57 -8.33 -17.10 5.76
C LYS A 57 -8.53 -15.60 5.55
N MET A 58 -8.53 -15.18 4.30
CA MET A 58 -8.83 -13.81 3.88
C MET A 58 -10.28 -13.72 3.43
N ARG A 59 -11.02 -12.74 3.95
CA ARG A 59 -12.41 -12.45 3.54
C ARG A 59 -12.39 -11.31 2.55
N TRP A 60 -12.19 -11.60 1.27
CA TRP A 60 -12.15 -10.57 0.23
C TRP A 60 -13.40 -9.66 0.22
N GLN A 61 -14.58 -10.20 0.58
CA GLN A 61 -15.86 -9.50 0.59
C GLN A 61 -15.90 -8.32 1.58
N THR A 62 -15.19 -8.45 2.70
CA THR A 62 -15.11 -7.41 3.74
C THR A 62 -13.84 -6.59 3.62
N ILE A 63 -12.71 -7.22 3.32
CA ILE A 63 -11.41 -6.56 3.25
C ILE A 63 -11.33 -5.58 2.07
N LEU A 64 -11.79 -5.99 0.88
CA LEU A 64 -11.71 -5.15 -0.32
C LEU A 64 -12.47 -3.83 -0.17
N PRO A 65 -13.75 -3.80 0.24
CA PRO A 65 -14.45 -2.53 0.44
C PRO A 65 -13.88 -1.71 1.59
N VAL A 66 -13.47 -2.33 2.70
CA VAL A 66 -12.87 -1.62 3.84
C VAL A 66 -11.57 -0.94 3.43
N ARG A 67 -10.70 -1.64 2.70
CA ARG A 67 -9.44 -1.07 2.19
C ARG A 67 -9.66 0.02 1.16
N PHE A 68 -10.60 -0.19 0.25
CA PHE A 68 -10.89 0.81 -0.79
C PHE A 68 -11.49 2.08 -0.18
N VAL A 69 -12.53 1.95 0.63
CA VAL A 69 -13.22 3.10 1.26
C VAL A 69 -12.29 3.78 2.28
N GLY A 70 -11.60 3.01 3.12
CA GLY A 70 -10.65 3.56 4.10
C GLY A 70 -9.49 4.30 3.43
N GLY A 71 -8.94 3.74 2.35
CA GLY A 71 -7.88 4.39 1.56
C GLY A 71 -8.36 5.66 0.87
N LEU A 72 -9.58 5.64 0.31
CA LEU A 72 -10.20 6.81 -0.32
C LEU A 72 -10.46 7.93 0.70
N LEU A 73 -11.03 7.61 1.86
CA LEU A 73 -11.26 8.57 2.94
C LEU A 73 -9.94 9.17 3.43
N GLY A 74 -8.92 8.33 3.66
CA GLY A 74 -7.59 8.80 4.04
C GLY A 74 -6.97 9.74 3.02
N ALA A 75 -7.07 9.40 1.73
CA ALA A 75 -6.56 10.23 0.64
C ALA A 75 -7.33 11.55 0.49
N LEU A 76 -8.64 11.56 0.70
CA LEU A 76 -9.46 12.78 0.67
C LEU A 76 -9.13 13.71 1.84
N LEU A 77 -8.86 13.16 3.00
CA LEU A 77 -8.43 13.91 4.18
C LEU A 77 -6.98 14.42 4.07
N GLY A 78 -6.22 13.95 3.08
CA GLY A 78 -4.81 14.32 2.89
C GLY A 78 -3.87 13.59 3.83
N LEU A 79 -4.30 12.50 4.46
CA LEU A 79 -3.44 11.72 5.35
C LEU A 79 -2.25 11.15 4.58
N SER A 80 -1.05 11.29 5.16
CA SER A 80 0.21 10.75 4.60
C SER A 80 0.30 9.23 4.77
N LEU A 81 -0.71 8.53 4.28
CA LEU A 81 -0.76 7.06 4.30
C LEU A 81 -0.03 6.50 3.09
N GLY A 82 0.85 5.55 3.32
CA GLY A 82 1.48 4.78 2.25
C GLY A 82 0.41 4.04 1.43
N ARG A 83 0.51 4.13 0.11
CA ARG A 83 -0.42 3.47 -0.82
C ARG A 83 -0.03 2.05 -1.16
N GLU A 84 1.21 1.66 -0.87
CA GLU A 84 1.77 0.37 -1.28
C GLU A 84 1.01 -0.80 -0.66
N GLY A 85 0.92 -0.81 0.66
CA GLY A 85 0.27 -1.89 1.40
C GLY A 85 -1.21 -2.06 1.08
N PRO A 86 -2.02 -0.99 1.11
CA PRO A 86 -3.41 -1.05 0.67
C PRO A 86 -3.58 -1.55 -0.77
N SER A 87 -2.74 -1.12 -1.71
CA SER A 87 -2.82 -1.55 -3.11
C SER A 87 -2.52 -3.04 -3.27
N ILE A 88 -1.51 -3.56 -2.56
CA ILE A 88 -1.18 -4.99 -2.54
C ILE A 88 -2.37 -5.81 -2.02
N GLN A 89 -2.97 -5.38 -0.91
CA GLN A 89 -4.09 -6.12 -0.32
C GLN A 89 -5.37 -6.01 -1.15
N ILE A 90 -5.62 -4.87 -1.80
CA ILE A 90 -6.74 -4.71 -2.75
C ILE A 90 -6.55 -5.64 -3.95
N GLY A 91 -5.35 -5.68 -4.52
CA GLY A 91 -5.02 -6.58 -5.63
C GLY A 91 -5.17 -8.06 -5.25
N ALA A 92 -4.63 -8.45 -4.10
CA ALA A 92 -4.74 -9.80 -3.54
C ALA A 92 -6.22 -10.21 -3.30
N SER A 93 -7.00 -9.32 -2.68
CA SER A 93 -8.43 -9.55 -2.42
C SER A 93 -9.24 -9.60 -3.71
N GLY A 94 -8.91 -8.78 -4.69
CA GLY A 94 -9.52 -8.80 -6.03
C GLY A 94 -9.26 -10.12 -6.76
N ALA A 95 -8.04 -10.62 -6.71
CA ALA A 95 -7.67 -11.92 -7.28
C ALA A 95 -8.40 -13.08 -6.58
N GLN A 96 -8.54 -13.02 -5.25
CA GLN A 96 -9.34 -13.99 -4.51
C GLN A 96 -10.81 -13.94 -4.92
N CYS A 97 -11.38 -12.75 -5.12
CA CYS A 97 -12.75 -12.60 -5.63
C CYS A 97 -12.93 -13.28 -6.99
N VAL A 98 -11.99 -13.05 -7.91
CA VAL A 98 -12.00 -13.68 -9.23
C VAL A 98 -11.87 -15.20 -9.12
N SER A 99 -10.95 -15.69 -8.29
CA SER A 99 -10.78 -17.12 -8.03
C SER A 99 -12.09 -17.77 -7.57
N HIS A 100 -12.76 -17.18 -6.59
CA HIS A 100 -14.04 -17.68 -6.07
C HIS A 100 -15.17 -17.67 -7.11
N ARG A 101 -15.21 -16.65 -7.99
CA ARG A 101 -16.24 -16.57 -9.04
C ARG A 101 -16.03 -17.56 -10.18
N LEU A 102 -14.78 -17.78 -10.58
CA LEU A 102 -14.45 -18.66 -11.71
C LEU A 102 -14.52 -20.13 -11.35
N ARG A 103 -14.20 -20.50 -10.12
CA ARG A 103 -14.05 -21.90 -9.68
C ARG A 103 -15.20 -22.45 -8.84
N GLY A 104 -16.12 -21.59 -8.43
CA GLY A 104 -17.17 -21.99 -7.49
C GLY A 104 -16.59 -22.50 -6.17
N HIS A 105 -17.12 -23.63 -5.67
CA HIS A 105 -16.73 -24.20 -4.36
C HIS A 105 -15.56 -25.21 -4.41
N ARG A 106 -14.97 -25.47 -5.57
CA ARG A 106 -13.81 -26.37 -5.68
C ARG A 106 -12.55 -25.61 -5.31
N ARG A 107 -12.18 -25.70 -4.04
CA ARG A 107 -10.97 -25.11 -3.47
C ARG A 107 -9.77 -26.03 -3.73
N GLU A 108 -8.96 -25.70 -4.71
CA GLU A 108 -7.56 -26.12 -4.70
C GLU A 108 -6.75 -24.97 -4.07
N ASP A 109 -6.41 -25.10 -2.80
CA ASP A 109 -5.77 -24.03 -2.02
C ASP A 109 -4.50 -23.48 -2.69
N MET A 110 -3.71 -24.33 -3.32
CA MET A 110 -2.49 -23.95 -4.05
C MET A 110 -2.71 -22.96 -5.19
N GLN A 111 -3.77 -23.15 -5.97
CA GLN A 111 -4.05 -22.26 -7.12
C GLN A 111 -4.64 -20.93 -6.67
N GLU A 112 -5.36 -20.89 -5.55
CA GLU A 112 -5.83 -19.64 -4.94
C GLU A 112 -4.62 -18.82 -4.45
N HIS A 113 -3.63 -19.44 -3.81
CA HIS A 113 -2.41 -18.77 -3.37
C HIS A 113 -1.63 -18.15 -4.55
N TYR A 114 -1.56 -18.83 -5.69
CA TYR A 114 -0.91 -18.29 -6.90
C TYR A 114 -1.65 -17.06 -7.44
N LEU A 115 -2.97 -17.11 -7.48
CA LEU A 115 -3.78 -15.96 -7.92
C LEU A 115 -3.70 -14.79 -6.95
N VAL A 116 -3.73 -15.05 -5.64
CA VAL A 116 -3.56 -14.02 -4.60
C VAL A 116 -2.19 -13.36 -4.72
N THR A 117 -1.14 -14.16 -4.96
CA THR A 117 0.23 -13.66 -5.18
C THR A 117 0.31 -12.80 -6.45
N ALA A 118 -0.29 -13.24 -7.55
CA ALA A 118 -0.35 -12.49 -8.80
C ALA A 118 -1.15 -11.18 -8.64
N GLY A 119 -2.25 -11.20 -7.88
CA GLY A 119 -3.01 -10.00 -7.54
C GLY A 119 -2.23 -9.01 -6.68
N ALA A 120 -1.45 -9.51 -5.72
CA ALA A 120 -0.54 -8.69 -4.92
C ALA A 120 0.52 -7.99 -5.78
N ALA A 121 1.10 -8.72 -6.74
CA ALA A 121 2.03 -8.19 -7.73
C ALA A 121 1.39 -7.08 -8.58
N ALA A 122 0.18 -7.32 -9.08
CA ALA A 122 -0.59 -6.35 -9.84
C ALA A 122 -0.88 -5.07 -9.05
N GLY A 123 -1.27 -5.21 -7.78
CA GLY A 123 -1.53 -4.08 -6.89
C GLY A 123 -0.29 -3.20 -6.69
N LEU A 124 0.88 -3.81 -6.49
CA LEU A 124 2.14 -3.08 -6.36
C LEU A 124 2.57 -2.43 -7.69
N ALA A 125 2.46 -3.17 -8.80
CA ALA A 125 2.77 -2.66 -10.14
C ALA A 125 1.92 -1.42 -10.48
N ALA A 126 0.62 -1.46 -10.20
CA ALA A 126 -0.28 -0.32 -10.41
C ALA A 126 0.06 0.88 -9.51
N ALA A 127 0.48 0.63 -8.26
CA ALA A 127 0.82 1.69 -7.32
C ALA A 127 2.05 2.49 -7.74
N PHE A 128 3.06 1.82 -8.32
CA PHE A 128 4.34 2.44 -8.67
C PHE A 128 4.56 2.64 -10.17
N SER A 129 3.69 2.09 -11.03
CA SER A 129 3.93 1.96 -12.48
C SER A 129 5.23 1.20 -12.78
N ALA A 130 5.49 0.16 -12.01
CA ALA A 130 6.72 -0.63 -12.03
C ALA A 130 6.40 -2.14 -12.09
N PRO A 131 6.05 -2.69 -13.26
CA PRO A 131 5.62 -4.07 -13.41
C PRO A 131 6.71 -5.09 -13.01
N LEU A 132 7.97 -4.82 -13.32
CA LEU A 132 9.09 -5.68 -12.96
C LEU A 132 9.25 -5.77 -11.44
N SER A 133 9.16 -4.62 -10.74
CA SER A 133 9.24 -4.59 -9.28
C SER A 133 8.07 -5.29 -8.63
N GLY A 134 6.85 -5.17 -9.18
CA GLY A 134 5.66 -5.89 -8.72
C GLY A 134 5.84 -7.41 -8.81
N MET A 135 6.35 -7.89 -9.94
CA MET A 135 6.66 -9.31 -10.15
C MET A 135 7.71 -9.83 -9.16
N MET A 136 8.84 -9.12 -9.02
CA MET A 136 9.92 -9.52 -8.11
C MET A 136 9.46 -9.52 -6.65
N PHE A 137 8.69 -8.51 -6.25
CA PHE A 137 8.10 -8.45 -4.91
C PHE A 137 7.18 -9.64 -4.62
N ALA A 138 6.40 -10.09 -5.60
CA ALA A 138 5.54 -11.26 -5.43
C ALA A 138 6.33 -12.55 -5.17
N LEU A 139 7.46 -12.73 -5.86
CA LEU A 139 8.32 -13.90 -5.70
C LEU A 139 9.08 -13.86 -4.37
N GLU A 140 9.69 -12.73 -4.06
CA GLU A 140 10.58 -12.59 -2.91
C GLU A 140 9.81 -12.26 -1.61
N GLY A 141 8.90 -11.29 -1.69
CA GLY A 141 8.21 -10.73 -0.55
C GLY A 141 6.96 -11.49 -0.14
N VAL A 142 6.15 -11.95 -1.09
CA VAL A 142 4.83 -12.56 -0.83
C VAL A 142 4.93 -14.08 -0.77
N HIS A 143 5.40 -14.70 -1.82
CA HIS A 143 5.41 -16.16 -1.92
C HIS A 143 6.65 -16.82 -1.32
N ARG A 144 7.78 -16.10 -1.32
CA ARG A 144 9.08 -16.53 -0.80
C ARG A 144 9.60 -17.84 -1.42
N SER A 145 9.13 -18.18 -2.61
CA SER A 145 9.61 -19.31 -3.38
C SER A 145 9.56 -18.98 -4.86
N PHE A 146 10.52 -19.53 -5.60
CA PHE A 146 10.59 -19.37 -7.05
C PHE A 146 9.86 -20.54 -7.71
N SER A 147 8.80 -20.23 -8.44
CA SER A 147 8.09 -21.18 -9.28
C SER A 147 7.79 -20.55 -10.64
N PRO A 148 8.00 -21.27 -11.77
CA PRO A 148 7.66 -20.76 -13.08
C PRO A 148 6.20 -20.33 -13.23
N ALA A 149 5.28 -21.04 -12.58
CA ALA A 149 3.86 -20.71 -12.60
C ALA A 149 3.57 -19.38 -11.92
N ILE A 150 4.19 -19.12 -10.75
CA ILE A 150 4.06 -17.85 -10.01
C ILE A 150 4.70 -16.72 -10.81
N LEU A 151 5.89 -16.97 -11.38
CA LEU A 151 6.60 -15.99 -12.21
C LEU A 151 5.72 -15.55 -13.38
N MET A 152 5.18 -16.48 -14.16
CA MET A 152 4.31 -16.17 -15.29
C MET A 152 3.05 -15.43 -14.85
N GLY A 153 2.37 -15.91 -13.80
CA GLY A 153 1.15 -15.29 -13.27
C GLY A 153 1.40 -13.87 -12.75
N ALA A 154 2.45 -13.68 -11.95
CA ALA A 154 2.84 -12.37 -11.41
C ALA A 154 3.27 -11.40 -12.52
N THR A 155 4.01 -11.88 -13.53
CA THR A 155 4.43 -11.06 -14.69
C THR A 155 3.23 -10.61 -15.50
N ALA A 156 2.33 -11.51 -15.87
CA ALA A 156 1.14 -11.20 -16.66
C ALA A 156 0.24 -10.22 -15.89
N ALA A 157 0.01 -10.46 -14.59
CA ALA A 157 -0.81 -9.60 -13.76
C ALA A 157 -0.20 -8.20 -13.58
N SER A 158 1.11 -8.11 -13.33
CA SER A 158 1.83 -6.84 -13.18
C SER A 158 1.83 -6.00 -14.46
N LEU A 159 2.11 -6.62 -15.60
CA LEU A 159 2.09 -5.94 -16.90
C LEU A 159 0.69 -5.45 -17.26
N THR A 160 -0.33 -6.29 -17.04
CA THR A 160 -1.72 -5.90 -17.30
C THR A 160 -2.16 -4.75 -16.41
N ALA A 161 -1.81 -4.78 -15.13
CA ALA A 161 -2.14 -3.72 -14.19
C ALA A 161 -1.46 -2.39 -14.54
N ASP A 162 -0.19 -2.42 -14.94
CA ASP A 162 0.55 -1.23 -15.39
C ASP A 162 -0.04 -0.68 -16.69
N PHE A 163 -0.37 -1.57 -17.64
CA PHE A 163 -1.03 -1.18 -18.90
C PHE A 163 -2.36 -0.47 -18.62
N VAL A 164 -3.23 -1.05 -17.80
CA VAL A 164 -4.51 -0.45 -17.45
C VAL A 164 -4.32 0.88 -16.71
N SER A 165 -3.37 0.95 -15.77
CA SER A 165 -3.05 2.19 -15.05
C SER A 165 -2.64 3.31 -15.98
N LYS A 166 -1.79 3.05 -16.95
CA LYS A 166 -1.28 4.06 -17.88
C LYS A 166 -2.28 4.44 -18.96
N TYR A 167 -2.88 3.44 -19.63
CA TYR A 167 -3.73 3.70 -20.80
C TYR A 167 -5.18 4.02 -20.45
N CYS A 168 -5.75 3.42 -19.40
CA CYS A 168 -7.13 3.70 -19.02
C CYS A 168 -7.26 4.89 -18.05
N PHE A 169 -6.29 5.06 -17.15
CA PHE A 169 -6.31 6.10 -16.12
C PHE A 169 -5.30 7.23 -16.34
N GLY A 170 -4.42 7.13 -17.33
CA GLY A 170 -3.43 8.16 -17.65
C GLY A 170 -2.43 8.43 -16.51
N LEU A 171 -2.19 7.45 -15.64
CA LEU A 171 -1.29 7.61 -14.51
C LEU A 171 0.15 7.68 -15.00
N ARG A 172 0.90 8.68 -14.51
CA ARG A 172 2.33 8.81 -14.75
C ARG A 172 3.12 7.97 -13.75
N PRO A 173 4.34 7.53 -14.12
CA PRO A 173 5.25 6.89 -13.16
C PRO A 173 5.43 7.76 -11.91
N VAL A 174 5.50 7.09 -10.76
CA VAL A 174 5.66 7.80 -9.46
C VAL A 174 7.05 8.39 -9.32
N LEU A 175 8.04 7.67 -9.84
CA LEU A 175 9.43 8.06 -9.88
C LEU A 175 9.75 8.39 -11.34
N ASP A 176 9.64 9.67 -11.69
CA ASP A 176 10.02 10.20 -12.99
C ASP A 176 11.27 11.05 -12.80
N PHE A 177 12.41 10.48 -13.14
CA PHE A 177 13.70 11.15 -12.98
C PHE A 177 14.09 11.98 -14.21
N GLY A 178 13.24 12.05 -15.23
CA GLY A 178 13.56 12.70 -16.51
C GLY A 178 14.68 11.99 -17.28
N ASP A 179 15.31 12.70 -18.19
CA ASP A 179 16.49 12.21 -18.93
C ASP A 179 17.73 12.30 -18.03
N ILE A 180 18.09 11.18 -17.42
CA ILE A 180 19.36 11.05 -16.71
C ILE A 180 20.42 10.63 -17.74
N GLY A 181 21.41 11.48 -17.97
CA GLY A 181 22.57 11.14 -18.81
C GLY A 181 23.30 9.89 -18.32
N GLN A 182 24.01 9.23 -19.20
CA GLN A 182 24.81 8.07 -18.81
C GLN A 182 25.96 8.52 -17.91
N LEU A 183 26.08 7.86 -16.74
CA LEU A 183 27.20 8.06 -15.84
C LEU A 183 28.49 7.55 -16.46
N SER A 184 29.58 8.28 -16.27
CA SER A 184 30.93 7.81 -16.63
C SER A 184 31.36 6.67 -15.71
N LEU A 185 32.26 5.80 -16.18
CA LEU A 185 32.75 4.66 -15.37
C LEU A 185 33.41 5.11 -14.07
N GLU A 186 34.03 6.28 -14.06
CA GLU A 186 34.66 6.87 -12.87
C GLU A 186 33.62 7.28 -11.79
N GLU A 187 32.43 7.66 -12.20
CA GLU A 187 31.38 8.07 -11.30
C GLU A 187 30.74 6.88 -10.54
N TYR A 188 30.86 5.65 -11.06
CA TYR A 188 30.39 4.44 -10.37
C TYR A 188 31.10 4.21 -9.02
N VAL A 189 32.30 4.73 -8.82
CA VAL A 189 33.00 4.62 -7.53
C VAL A 189 32.22 5.32 -6.41
N TRP A 190 31.48 6.37 -6.73
CA TRP A 190 30.64 7.10 -5.75
C TRP A 190 29.41 6.30 -5.27
N LEU A 191 29.05 5.23 -5.97
CA LEU A 191 27.96 4.34 -5.52
C LEU A 191 28.31 3.61 -4.22
N ILE A 192 29.59 3.35 -3.95
CA ILE A 192 30.03 2.66 -2.74
C ILE A 192 29.74 3.54 -1.48
N PRO A 193 30.28 4.77 -1.37
CA PRO A 193 29.97 5.62 -0.22
C PRO A 193 28.47 5.98 -0.15
N LEU A 194 27.82 6.18 -1.28
CA LEU A 194 26.37 6.41 -1.33
C LEU A 194 25.60 5.23 -0.75
N GLY A 195 25.95 4.00 -1.13
CA GLY A 195 25.34 2.77 -0.60
C GLY A 195 25.55 2.63 0.91
N LEU A 196 26.74 2.93 1.41
CA LEU A 196 27.04 2.92 2.85
C LEU A 196 26.19 3.94 3.62
N VAL A 197 26.14 5.18 3.14
CA VAL A 197 25.32 6.23 3.77
C VAL A 197 23.84 5.87 3.71
N ALA A 198 23.33 5.43 2.58
CA ALA A 198 21.95 5.01 2.43
C ALA A 198 21.60 3.83 3.35
N GLY A 199 22.50 2.84 3.49
CA GLY A 199 22.35 1.72 4.40
C GLY A 199 22.30 2.15 5.87
N LEU A 200 23.17 3.06 6.29
CA LEU A 200 23.18 3.62 7.65
C LEU A 200 21.89 4.38 7.94
N VAL A 201 21.47 5.28 7.03
CA VAL A 201 20.23 6.05 7.17
C VAL A 201 19.01 5.12 7.19
N GLY A 202 18.97 4.12 6.32
CA GLY A 202 17.90 3.13 6.29
C GLY A 202 17.82 2.31 7.58
N SER A 203 18.96 1.88 8.12
CA SER A 203 19.04 1.17 9.40
C SER A 203 18.57 2.04 10.57
N LEU A 204 18.99 3.29 10.62
CA LEU A 204 18.57 4.24 11.65
C LEU A 204 17.05 4.51 11.56
N MET A 205 16.54 4.73 10.35
CA MET A 205 15.10 4.93 10.11
C MET A 205 14.28 3.71 10.54
N ASN A 206 14.73 2.51 10.17
CA ASN A 206 14.04 1.28 10.58
C ASN A 206 14.02 1.09 12.11
N ARG A 207 15.15 1.36 12.77
CA ARG A 207 15.26 1.29 14.23
C ARG A 207 14.35 2.31 14.93
N SER A 208 14.27 3.52 14.39
CA SER A 208 13.37 4.58 14.87
C SER A 208 11.91 4.17 14.68
N LEU A 209 11.53 3.66 13.51
CA LEU A 209 10.16 3.19 13.23
C LEU A 209 9.72 2.06 14.18
N LEU A 210 10.58 1.09 14.44
CA LEU A 210 10.29 0.01 15.38
C LEU A 210 10.13 0.54 16.82
N GLY A 211 10.97 1.51 17.22
CA GLY A 211 10.85 2.18 18.51
C GLY A 211 9.51 2.93 18.64
N PHE A 212 9.15 3.71 17.64
CA PHE A 212 7.86 4.41 17.60
C PHE A 212 6.67 3.44 17.56
N GLN A 213 6.77 2.35 16.82
CA GLN A 213 5.72 1.31 16.77
C GLN A 213 5.49 0.71 18.15
N THR A 214 6.57 0.43 18.90
CA THR A 214 6.47 -0.10 20.26
C THR A 214 5.80 0.91 21.20
N LEU A 215 6.19 2.17 21.10
CA LEU A 215 5.58 3.27 21.89
C LEU A 215 4.09 3.46 21.53
N TYR A 216 3.77 3.50 20.24
CA TYR A 216 2.41 3.64 19.72
C TYR A 216 1.53 2.43 20.09
N GLY A 217 2.13 1.24 20.16
CA GLY A 217 1.45 0.02 20.62
C GLY A 217 0.95 0.08 22.06
N LYS A 218 1.55 0.91 22.92
CA LYS A 218 1.11 1.12 24.30
C LYS A 218 -0.14 2.03 24.43
N LEU A 219 -0.48 2.74 23.37
CA LEU A 219 -1.64 3.63 23.34
C LEU A 219 -2.94 2.83 23.17
N PRO A 220 -4.05 3.24 23.80
CA PRO A 220 -5.36 2.60 23.60
C PRO A 220 -5.80 2.69 22.14
N ALA A 221 -6.48 1.65 21.65
CA ALA A 221 -6.84 1.51 20.23
C ALA A 221 -7.68 2.67 19.68
N TRP A 222 -8.49 3.31 20.51
CA TRP A 222 -9.34 4.43 20.13
C TRP A 222 -8.57 5.75 19.94
N SER A 223 -7.45 5.95 20.65
CA SER A 223 -6.64 7.18 20.55
C SER A 223 -5.68 7.16 19.34
N ARG A 224 -5.32 6.00 18.83
CA ARG A 224 -4.36 5.85 17.72
C ARG A 224 -4.77 6.62 16.47
N PRO A 225 -6.00 6.51 15.94
CA PRO A 225 -6.41 7.29 14.77
C PRO A 225 -6.44 8.80 15.03
N MET A 226 -6.82 9.23 16.24
CA MET A 226 -6.85 10.64 16.59
C MET A 226 -5.45 11.26 16.64
N ILE A 227 -4.48 10.54 17.18
CA ILE A 227 -3.07 10.98 17.20
C ILE A 227 -2.51 11.07 15.79
N ALA A 228 -2.79 10.09 14.93
CA ALA A 228 -2.36 10.11 13.54
C ALA A 228 -2.89 11.35 12.80
N ILE A 229 -4.15 11.69 12.97
CA ILE A 229 -4.76 12.89 12.38
C ILE A 229 -4.16 14.16 12.98
N ALA A 230 -3.97 14.23 14.29
CA ALA A 230 -3.38 15.40 14.94
C ALA A 230 -1.93 15.65 14.44
N MET A 231 -1.17 14.59 14.20
CA MET A 231 0.19 14.72 13.64
C MET A 231 0.19 15.17 12.18
N ASP A 232 -0.79 14.74 11.39
CA ASP A 232 -0.91 15.11 9.97
C ASP A 232 -1.48 16.53 9.79
N LEU A 233 -2.20 17.04 10.80
CA LEU A 233 -2.71 18.42 10.86
C LEU A 233 -1.64 19.44 11.22
N THR A 234 -0.49 19.02 11.77
CA THR A 234 0.61 19.95 12.01
C THR A 234 1.21 20.34 10.67
N PRO A 235 1.12 21.64 10.26
CA PRO A 235 1.69 22.06 8.99
C PRO A 235 3.21 21.88 9.07
N VAL A 236 3.72 20.94 8.30
CA VAL A 236 5.15 20.93 7.96
C VAL A 236 5.38 22.20 7.15
N ARG A 237 6.03 23.18 7.77
CA ARG A 237 6.45 24.43 7.15
C ARG A 237 7.51 24.16 6.08
#